data_4966f6b1836abfd255a1474e81234794
#
_entry.id   4966f6b1836abfd255a1474e81234794
#
_cell.length_a   1.000
_cell.length_b   1.000
_cell.length_c   1.000
_cell.angle_alpha   90.00
_cell.angle_beta   90.00
_cell.angle_gamma   90.00
#
_symmetry.space_group_name_H-M   'P 1'
#
loop_
_entity.id
_entity.type
_entity.pdbx_description
1 polymer ?
#
loop_
_entity_poly.entity_id
_entity_poly.type
_entity_poly.pdbx_seq_one_letter_code
_entity_poly.pdbx_strand_id
1 'polypeptide(L)' 'MGAGKSSVGKRLAKQLSRKFYDCDKVLEDRTGVAITTIFELEGEQGFRQRETKILQELVSTENAVLATGGGVILLPDNH' A
#
# COMPACT_ATOMS: atom_id res chain seq x y z
N MET A 1 -1.43 11.30 -10.57
CA MET A 1 -0.35 11.71 -9.69
C MET A 1 -0.43 11.02 -8.36
N GLY A 2 0.66 10.44 -7.92
CA GLY A 2 0.71 9.69 -6.67
C GLY A 2 0.40 10.54 -5.45
N ALA A 3 0.78 11.80 -5.47
CA ALA A 3 0.56 12.69 -4.34
C ALA A 3 -0.92 12.88 -4.03
N GLY A 4 -1.76 12.94 -5.05
CA GLY A 4 -3.19 13.09 -4.85
C GLY A 4 -3.81 11.88 -4.17
N LYS A 5 -3.37 10.69 -4.53
CA LYS A 5 -3.88 9.46 -3.94
C LYS A 5 -3.52 9.36 -2.46
N SER A 6 -2.28 9.70 -2.11
CA SER A 6 -1.85 9.66 -0.72
C SER A 6 -2.65 10.63 0.15
N SER A 7 -2.93 11.82 -0.38
CA SER A 7 -3.72 12.81 0.37
C SER A 7 -5.13 12.30 0.63
N VAL A 8 -5.76 11.72 -0.38
CA VAL A 8 -7.10 11.17 -0.25
C VAL A 8 -7.12 10.04 0.77
N GLY A 9 -6.17 9.13 0.67
CA GLY A 9 -6.08 7.99 1.58
C GLY A 9 -5.88 8.41 3.03
N LYS A 10 -5.00 9.36 3.26
CA LYS A 10 -4.75 9.86 4.60
C LYS A 10 -5.98 10.53 5.20
N ARG A 11 -6.68 11.31 4.40
CA ARG A 11 -7.90 11.98 4.87
C ARG A 11 -8.97 10.96 5.22
N LEU A 12 -9.16 9.96 4.36
CA LEU A 12 -10.13 8.91 4.59
C LEU A 12 -9.82 8.13 5.86
N ALA A 13 -8.56 7.77 6.04
CA ALA A 13 -8.13 7.05 7.23
C ALA A 13 -8.43 7.84 8.50
N LYS A 14 -8.18 9.13 8.46
CA LYS A 14 -8.44 9.99 9.60
C LYS A 14 -9.93 10.05 9.91
N GLN A 15 -10.76 10.19 8.89
CA GLN A 15 -12.22 10.24 9.07
C GLN A 15 -12.77 8.95 9.65
N LEU A 16 -12.15 7.81 9.28
CA LEU A 16 -12.62 6.51 9.75
C LEU A 16 -11.89 6.04 11.00
N SER A 17 -10.98 6.84 11.52
CA SER A 17 -10.15 6.48 12.68
C SER A 17 -9.38 5.19 12.43
N ARG A 18 -8.84 5.05 11.23
CA ARG A 18 -8.07 3.89 10.81
C ARG A 18 -6.63 4.29 10.50
N LYS A 19 -5.74 3.30 10.51
CA LYS A 19 -4.36 3.53 10.12
C LYS A 19 -4.27 3.70 8.61
N PHE A 20 -3.28 4.46 8.17
CA PHE A 20 -3.02 4.65 6.76
C PHE A 20 -1.70 4.01 6.38
N TYR A 21 -1.71 3.26 5.29
CA TYR A 21 -0.50 2.68 4.72
C TYR A 21 -0.40 3.03 3.25
N ASP A 22 0.82 3.38 2.83
CA ASP A 22 1.15 3.55 1.43
C ASP A 22 1.93 2.30 1.02
N CYS A 23 1.39 1.53 0.08
CA CYS A 23 1.99 0.26 -0.32
C CYS A 23 3.41 0.44 -0.82
N ASP A 24 3.66 1.48 -1.63
CA ASP A 24 4.99 1.76 -2.14
C ASP A 24 5.97 2.01 -1.00
N LYS A 25 5.53 2.77 0.00
CA LYS A 25 6.37 3.09 1.14
C LYS A 25 6.68 1.84 1.97
N VAL A 26 5.68 1.01 2.20
CA VAL A 26 5.86 -0.24 2.92
C VAL A 26 6.87 -1.12 2.18
N LEU A 27 6.75 -1.17 0.86
CA LEU A 27 7.63 -1.97 0.05
C LEU A 27 9.06 -1.47 0.10
N GLU A 28 9.25 -0.17 0.00
CA GLU A 28 10.58 0.43 0.09
C GLU A 28 11.20 0.18 1.46
N ASP A 29 10.41 0.30 2.52
CA ASP A 29 10.90 0.06 3.88
C ASP A 29 11.33 -1.39 4.07
N ARG A 30 10.58 -2.33 3.50
CA ARG A 30 10.87 -3.75 3.66
C ARG A 30 12.08 -4.19 2.85
N THR A 31 12.21 -3.67 1.64
CA THR A 31 13.29 -4.09 0.75
C THR A 31 14.54 -3.25 0.90
N GLY A 32 14.40 -2.02 1.40
CA GLY A 32 15.48 -1.06 1.44
C GLY A 32 15.85 -0.53 0.06
N VAL A 33 14.96 -0.72 -0.93
CA VAL A 33 15.21 -0.38 -2.32
C VAL A 33 14.08 0.51 -2.82
N ALA A 34 14.41 1.48 -3.68
CA ALA A 34 13.41 2.38 -4.25
C ALA A 34 12.45 1.61 -5.16
N ILE A 35 11.21 2.05 -5.21
CA ILE A 35 10.18 1.42 -6.04
C ILE A 35 10.61 1.35 -7.50
N THR A 36 11.21 2.43 -8.02
CA THR A 36 11.65 2.44 -9.41
C THR A 36 12.66 1.34 -9.69
N THR A 37 13.55 1.09 -8.74
CA THR A 37 14.55 0.04 -8.87
C THR A 37 13.91 -1.34 -8.87
N ILE A 38 12.95 -1.55 -7.98
CA ILE A 38 12.23 -2.82 -7.93
C ILE A 38 11.53 -3.09 -9.27
N PHE A 39 10.89 -2.07 -9.79
CA PHE A 39 10.16 -2.16 -11.05
C PHE A 39 11.11 -2.49 -12.21
N GLU A 40 12.29 -1.86 -12.22
CA GLU A 40 13.27 -2.11 -13.26
C GLU A 40 13.84 -3.53 -13.20
N LEU A 41 14.09 -4.03 -11.99
CA LEU A 41 14.69 -5.35 -11.82
C LEU A 41 13.70 -6.49 -11.99
N GLU A 42 12.49 -6.32 -11.50
CA GLU A 42 11.49 -7.39 -11.46
C GLU A 42 10.35 -7.20 -12.44
N GLY A 43 10.21 -6.01 -13.01
CA GLY A 43 9.13 -5.71 -13.91
C GLY A 43 7.79 -5.54 -13.19
N GLU A 44 6.75 -5.31 -13.97
CA GLU A 44 5.42 -5.10 -13.42
C GLU A 44 4.91 -6.32 -12.68
N GLN A 45 5.16 -7.49 -13.22
CA GLN A 45 4.67 -8.73 -12.62
C GLN A 45 5.28 -8.96 -11.24
N GLY A 46 6.57 -8.78 -11.10
CA GLY A 46 7.24 -8.94 -9.81
C GLY A 46 6.78 -7.91 -8.80
N PHE A 47 6.60 -6.67 -9.26
CA PHE A 47 6.11 -5.61 -8.41
C PHE A 47 4.70 -5.93 -7.89
N ARG A 48 3.82 -6.40 -8.76
CA ARG A 48 2.45 -6.74 -8.37
C ARG A 48 2.39 -7.91 -7.40
N GLN A 49 3.29 -8.86 -7.54
CA GLN A 49 3.37 -9.98 -6.59
C GLN A 49 3.72 -9.48 -5.19
N ARG A 50 4.65 -8.55 -5.10
CA ARG A 50 5.02 -7.96 -3.82
C ARG A 50 3.89 -7.14 -3.23
N GLU A 51 3.20 -6.39 -4.07
CA GLU A 51 2.06 -5.59 -3.65
C GLU A 51 0.95 -6.47 -3.07
N THR A 52 0.65 -7.57 -3.76
CA THR A 52 -0.35 -8.54 -3.32
C THR A 52 0.01 -9.13 -1.96
N LYS A 53 1.28 -9.45 -1.78
CA LYS A 53 1.75 -10.03 -0.53
C LYS A 53 1.56 -9.07 0.64
N ILE A 54 1.89 -7.80 0.42
CA ILE A 54 1.70 -6.77 1.43
C ILE A 54 0.22 -6.64 1.77
N LEU A 55 -0.62 -6.60 0.76
CA LEU A 55 -2.06 -6.50 0.94
C LEU A 55 -2.60 -7.66 1.78
N GLN A 56 -2.16 -8.87 1.49
CA GLN A 56 -2.60 -10.05 2.23
C GLN A 56 -2.19 -9.98 3.70
N GLU A 57 -0.99 -9.50 3.97
CA GLU A 57 -0.53 -9.37 5.33
C GLU A 57 -1.34 -8.34 6.10
N LEU A 58 -1.60 -7.19 5.48
CA LEU A 58 -2.33 -6.13 6.14
C LEU A 58 -3.80 -6.49 6.37
N VAL A 59 -4.39 -7.20 5.42
CA VAL A 59 -5.79 -7.64 5.55
C VAL A 59 -5.97 -8.53 6.77
N SER A 60 -4.99 -9.37 7.05
CA SER A 60 -5.13 -10.32 8.16
C SER A 60 -4.74 -9.72 9.51
N THR A 61 -4.11 -8.55 9.54
CA THR A 61 -3.61 -8.00 10.79
C THR A 61 -4.28 -6.72 11.22
N GLU A 62 -4.74 -5.89 10.29
CA GLU A 62 -5.20 -4.56 10.65
C GLU A 62 -6.39 -4.08 9.84
N ASN A 63 -7.14 -3.22 10.50
CA ASN A 63 -8.22 -2.46 9.93
C ASN A 63 -7.64 -1.13 9.45
N ALA A 64 -7.40 -0.99 8.16
CA ALA A 64 -6.61 0.12 7.66
C ALA A 64 -7.06 0.60 6.29
N VAL A 65 -6.52 1.75 5.89
CA VAL A 65 -6.68 2.30 4.55
C VAL A 65 -5.33 2.15 3.85
N LEU A 66 -5.33 1.57 2.66
CA LEU A 66 -4.12 1.29 1.92
C LEU A 66 -4.15 2.01 0.57
N ALA A 67 -3.13 2.81 0.30
CA ALA A 67 -2.95 3.43 -1.01
C ALA A 67 -2.04 2.53 -1.85
N THR A 68 -2.49 2.23 -3.07
CA THR A 68 -1.71 1.45 -4.02
C THR A 68 -1.56 2.23 -5.31
N GLY A 69 -0.80 1.68 -6.25
CA GLY A 69 -0.68 2.30 -7.56
C GLY A 69 -2.00 2.41 -8.31
N GLY A 70 -2.95 1.54 -7.99
CA GLY A 70 -4.26 1.53 -8.64
C GLY A 70 -5.33 2.34 -7.93
N GLY A 71 -5.06 2.82 -6.72
CA GLY A 71 -6.05 3.60 -5.98
C GLY A 71 -5.96 3.42 -4.48
N VAL A 72 -7.07 3.64 -3.82
CA VAL A 72 -7.15 3.52 -2.36
C VAL A 72 -8.06 2.35 -2.00
N ILE A 73 -7.60 1.50 -1.11
CA ILE A 73 -8.33 0.30 -0.70
C ILE A 73 -8.64 0.38 0.80
N LEU A 74 -9.88 0.08 1.15
CA LEU A 74 -10.28 -0.07 2.54
C LEU A 74 -10.12 -1.52 2.93
N LEU A 75 -9.26 -1.75 3.92
CA LEU A 75 -9.05 -3.10 4.41
C LEU A 75 -10.11 -3.42 5.46
N PRO A 76 -10.75 -4.58 5.37
CA PRO A 76 -11.84 -4.91 6.30
C PRO A 76 -11.32 -5.14 7.71
N ASP A 77 -12.23 -4.96 8.65
CA ASP A 77 -11.97 -5.30 10.04
C ASP A 77 -12.12 -6.82 10.18
N ASN A 78 -11.02 -7.49 10.15
CA ASN A 78 -10.98 -8.95 10.09
C ASN A 78 -10.62 -9.52 11.45
N HIS A 79 -11.48 -10.32 11.98
CA HIS A 79 -11.24 -10.96 13.27
C HIS A 79 -11.05 -12.43 13.16
#